data_bada2b0e717ac4d9d8d628d4ae40fe1a
#
_entry.id   bada2b0e717ac4d9d8d628d4ae40fe1a
#
_cell.length_a   1.000
_cell.length_b   1.000
_cell.length_c   1.000
_cell.angle_alpha   90.00
_cell.angle_beta   90.00
_cell.angle_gamma   90.00
#
_symmetry.space_group_name_H-M   'P 1'
#
loop_
_entity.id
_entity.type
_entity.pdbx_description
1 polymer ?
#
loop_
_entity_poly.entity_id
_entity_poly.type
_entity_poly.pdbx_seq_one_letter_code
_entity_poly.pdbx_strand_id
1 'polypeptide(L)'
;MDFLDLVKRRQSDRRYEPTPVSKELVVSCLEAARMAPSACNSQPWKFVVIDEPELKGKMARAAASMGMNKFAEEAPVIVAVVMEKMNFTARIGSVIKDKEYSLLDVGIAAEHFCLQAASMGLGTCILGWFNEKEVNKLLHVGNRRIPLLILLGYPAGEIRPKARKRLDEMSSWNKY
;
A
#
# COMPACT_ATOMS: atom_id res chain seq x y z
N MET A 1 17.13 14.77 -0.53
CA MET A 1 17.01 13.77 -1.63
C MET A 1 16.08 14.35 -2.66
N ASP A 2 16.48 14.34 -3.93
CA ASP A 2 15.60 14.75 -5.03
C ASP A 2 14.44 13.75 -5.18
N PHE A 3 13.30 14.21 -5.71
CA PHE A 3 12.11 13.37 -5.86
C PHE A 3 12.35 12.17 -6.79
N LEU A 4 13.06 12.36 -7.90
CA LEU A 4 13.38 11.25 -8.80
C LEU A 4 14.29 10.21 -8.14
N ASP A 5 15.21 10.63 -7.28
CA ASP A 5 16.07 9.71 -6.53
C ASP A 5 15.26 8.92 -5.50
N LEU A 6 14.28 9.55 -4.85
CA LEU A 6 13.34 8.88 -3.96
C LEU A 6 12.53 7.81 -4.71
N VAL A 7 11.97 8.16 -5.87
CA VAL A 7 11.21 7.21 -6.71
C VAL A 7 12.10 6.06 -7.19
N LYS A 8 13.36 6.33 -7.51
CA LYS A 8 14.33 5.27 -7.86
C LYS A 8 14.64 4.37 -6.66
N ARG A 9 14.76 4.93 -5.46
CA ARG A 9 15.04 4.18 -4.23
C ARG A 9 13.87 3.29 -3.81
N ARG A 10 12.63 3.78 -3.84
CA ARG A 10 11.45 3.01 -3.47
C ARG A 10 11.33 1.74 -4.31
N GLN A 11 11.24 0.60 -3.68
CA GLN A 11 11.06 -0.69 -4.34
C GLN A 11 10.09 -1.57 -3.54
N SER A 12 9.69 -2.72 -4.10
CA SER A 12 8.98 -3.75 -3.35
C SER A 12 9.98 -4.61 -2.61
N ASP A 13 10.18 -4.33 -1.33
CA ASP A 13 11.08 -5.08 -0.47
C ASP A 13 10.42 -6.37 -0.01
N ARG A 14 11.17 -7.47 -0.07
CA ARG A 14 10.70 -8.82 0.26
C ARG A 14 11.60 -9.51 1.29
N ARG A 15 12.46 -8.77 1.94
CA ARG A 15 13.29 -9.18 3.07
C ARG A 15 13.35 -8.03 4.04
N TYR A 16 13.15 -8.31 5.31
CA TYR A 16 13.12 -7.31 6.36
C TYR A 16 13.99 -7.70 7.52
N GLU A 17 14.58 -6.70 8.17
CA GLU A 17 15.25 -6.89 9.44
C GLU A 17 14.21 -7.07 10.56
N PRO A 18 14.54 -7.82 11.61
CA PRO A 18 13.63 -8.03 12.74
C PRO A 18 13.45 -6.76 13.61
N THR A 19 14.10 -5.67 13.24
CA THR A 19 14.08 -4.40 13.97
C THR A 19 12.67 -3.80 13.96
N PRO A 20 12.08 -3.50 15.14
CA PRO A 20 10.76 -2.86 15.23
C PRO A 20 10.76 -1.49 14.56
N VAL A 21 9.66 -1.15 13.90
CA VAL A 21 9.42 0.20 13.36
C VAL A 21 8.71 1.03 14.43
N SER A 22 9.25 2.22 14.72
CA SER A 22 8.63 3.09 15.73
C SER A 22 7.26 3.63 15.26
N LYS A 23 6.37 3.92 16.19
CA LYS A 23 5.04 4.45 15.89
C LYS A 23 5.11 5.79 15.16
N GLU A 24 6.09 6.62 15.47
CA GLU A 24 6.30 7.94 14.87
C GLU A 24 6.60 7.81 13.37
N LEU A 25 7.41 6.82 12.97
CA LEU A 25 7.70 6.54 11.58
C LEU A 25 6.45 6.04 10.82
N VAL A 26 5.66 5.17 11.45
CA VAL A 26 4.38 4.72 10.89
C VAL A 26 3.41 5.89 10.73
N VAL A 27 3.28 6.74 11.75
CA VAL A 27 2.43 7.95 11.71
C VAL A 27 2.87 8.88 10.57
N SER A 28 4.17 9.07 10.38
CA SER A 28 4.69 9.88 9.26
C SER A 28 4.25 9.34 7.89
N CYS A 29 4.25 8.00 7.71
CA CYS A 29 3.75 7.38 6.49
C CYS A 29 2.23 7.60 6.32
N LEU A 30 1.46 7.47 7.41
CA LEU A 30 0.02 7.71 7.41
C LEU A 30 -0.33 9.17 7.08
N GLU A 31 0.45 10.13 7.60
CA GLU A 31 0.28 11.55 7.28
C GLU A 31 0.53 11.83 5.79
N ALA A 32 1.54 11.23 5.18
CA ALA A 32 1.76 11.34 3.75
C ALA A 32 0.59 10.75 2.94
N ALA A 33 0.09 9.57 3.33
CA ALA A 33 -1.07 8.95 2.71
C ALA A 33 -2.33 9.82 2.86
N ARG A 34 -2.52 10.47 4.01
CA ARG A 34 -3.65 11.38 4.27
C ARG A 34 -3.66 12.60 3.34
N MET A 35 -2.49 13.03 2.86
CA MET A 35 -2.36 14.16 1.94
C MET A 35 -2.61 13.78 0.47
N ALA A 36 -2.88 12.52 0.17
CA ALA A 36 -3.18 12.07 -1.19
C ALA A 36 -4.46 12.70 -1.72
N PRO A 37 -4.51 13.10 -3.01
CA PRO A 37 -5.74 13.55 -3.63
C PRO A 37 -6.73 12.39 -3.82
N SER A 38 -8.02 12.72 -3.90
CA SER A 38 -9.07 11.75 -4.20
C SER A 38 -10.22 12.40 -4.97
N ALA A 39 -10.99 11.60 -5.70
CA ALA A 39 -12.15 12.06 -6.45
C ALA A 39 -13.15 12.76 -5.53
N CYS A 40 -13.47 14.03 -5.83
CA CYS A 40 -14.35 14.88 -5.01
C CYS A 40 -13.91 14.95 -3.53
N ASN A 41 -12.62 14.84 -3.26
CA ASN A 41 -12.05 14.78 -1.90
C ASN A 41 -12.71 13.71 -1.01
N SER A 42 -13.07 12.58 -1.60
CA SER A 42 -13.87 11.53 -0.96
C SER A 42 -13.08 10.72 0.08
N GLN A 43 -11.76 10.61 -0.09
CA GLN A 43 -10.83 9.90 0.82
C GLN A 43 -11.34 8.51 1.22
N PRO A 44 -11.64 7.62 0.23
CA PRO A 44 -12.36 6.38 0.45
C PRO A 44 -11.45 5.26 0.99
N TRP A 45 -10.63 5.57 1.98
CA TRP A 45 -9.67 4.66 2.59
C TRP A 45 -9.59 4.78 4.09
N LYS A 46 -9.26 3.66 4.73
CA LYS A 46 -8.83 3.59 6.12
C LYS A 46 -7.62 2.66 6.21
N PHE A 47 -6.52 3.16 6.74
CA PHE A 47 -5.33 2.38 7.00
C PHE A 47 -5.44 1.74 8.38
N VAL A 48 -5.39 0.41 8.45
CA VAL A 48 -5.36 -0.36 9.70
C VAL A 48 -3.94 -0.88 9.86
N VAL A 49 -3.25 -0.41 10.89
CA VAL A 49 -1.87 -0.82 11.21
C VAL A 49 -1.90 -2.03 12.14
N ILE A 50 -1.12 -3.04 11.81
CA ILE A 50 -0.99 -4.28 12.55
C ILE A 50 0.48 -4.45 12.94
N ASP A 51 0.80 -4.19 14.20
CA ASP A 51 2.13 -4.33 14.82
C ASP A 51 2.12 -5.29 16.03
N GLU A 52 0.93 -5.68 16.51
CA GLU A 52 0.78 -6.65 17.58
C GLU A 52 1.22 -8.04 17.08
N PRO A 53 2.16 -8.73 17.75
CA PRO A 53 2.83 -9.93 17.23
C PRO A 53 1.91 -11.09 16.85
N GLU A 54 0.89 -11.37 17.66
CA GLU A 54 -0.02 -12.48 17.41
C GLU A 54 -0.90 -12.21 16.18
N LEU A 55 -1.51 -11.03 16.12
CA LEU A 55 -2.36 -10.64 15.00
C LEU A 55 -1.53 -10.49 13.72
N LYS A 56 -0.32 -9.88 13.81
CA LYS A 56 0.60 -9.77 12.69
C LYS A 56 0.96 -11.15 12.12
N GLY A 57 1.23 -12.14 12.97
CA GLY A 57 1.50 -13.51 12.54
C GLY A 57 0.31 -14.15 11.81
N LYS A 58 -0.93 -13.92 12.28
CA LYS A 58 -2.14 -14.38 11.59
C LYS A 58 -2.32 -13.67 10.24
N MET A 59 -2.08 -12.37 10.19
CA MET A 59 -2.12 -11.56 8.96
C MET A 59 -1.08 -12.00 7.93
N ALA A 60 0.15 -12.27 8.36
CA ALA A 60 1.22 -12.75 7.49
C ALA A 60 0.85 -14.12 6.86
N ARG A 61 0.26 -15.03 7.62
CA ARG A 61 -0.25 -16.32 7.08
C ARG A 61 -1.38 -16.09 6.06
N ALA A 62 -2.29 -15.15 6.32
CA ALA A 62 -3.33 -14.80 5.35
C ALA A 62 -2.75 -14.16 4.07
N ALA A 63 -1.65 -13.39 4.20
CA ALA A 63 -0.90 -12.83 3.07
C ALA A 63 -0.14 -13.91 2.27
N ALA A 64 0.35 -14.96 2.92
CA ALA A 64 1.07 -16.08 2.31
C ALA A 64 0.15 -17.11 1.61
N SER A 65 -1.09 -16.73 1.30
CA SER A 65 -2.08 -17.58 0.65
C SER A 65 -1.55 -18.24 -0.63
N MET A 66 -1.85 -19.52 -0.81
CA MET A 66 -1.44 -20.34 -1.96
C MET A 66 0.10 -20.40 -2.18
N GLY A 67 0.88 -20.25 -1.12
CA GLY A 67 2.35 -20.29 -1.17
C GLY A 67 3.02 -19.01 -1.66
N MET A 68 2.24 -17.98 -2.00
CA MET A 68 2.73 -16.66 -2.36
C MET A 68 3.08 -15.84 -1.10
N ASN A 69 3.92 -14.82 -1.28
CA ASN A 69 4.21 -13.80 -0.26
C ASN A 69 4.67 -14.32 1.13
N LYS A 70 5.34 -15.47 1.19
CA LYS A 70 5.86 -16.04 2.46
C LYS A 70 6.73 -15.05 3.25
N PHE A 71 7.41 -14.15 2.54
CA PHE A 71 8.22 -13.07 3.12
C PHE A 71 7.41 -12.06 3.95
N ALA A 72 6.08 -12.10 3.92
CA ALA A 72 5.24 -11.26 4.77
C ALA A 72 5.46 -11.53 6.27
N GLU A 73 5.94 -12.71 6.65
CA GLU A 73 6.27 -13.07 8.02
C GLU A 73 7.44 -12.26 8.59
N GLU A 74 8.39 -11.86 7.71
CA GLU A 74 9.57 -11.08 8.09
C GLU A 74 9.23 -9.61 8.39
N ALA A 75 8.15 -9.08 7.83
CA ALA A 75 7.79 -7.66 8.02
C ALA A 75 7.35 -7.40 9.47
N PRO A 76 7.96 -6.43 10.18
CA PRO A 76 7.55 -6.07 11.54
C PRO A 76 6.17 -5.43 11.61
N VAL A 77 5.72 -4.78 10.53
CA VAL A 77 4.41 -4.13 10.45
C VAL A 77 3.70 -4.53 9.15
N ILE A 78 2.40 -4.81 9.26
CA ILE A 78 1.50 -4.99 8.11
C ILE A 78 0.42 -3.92 8.20
N VAL A 79 0.14 -3.25 7.09
CA VAL A 79 -0.92 -2.25 7.01
C VAL A 79 -1.96 -2.71 6.01
N ALA A 80 -3.20 -2.87 6.46
CA ALA A 80 -4.32 -3.16 5.57
C ALA A 80 -4.99 -1.85 5.13
N VAL A 81 -5.18 -1.67 3.82
CA VAL A 81 -5.93 -0.52 3.30
C VAL A 81 -7.35 -0.96 3.04
N VAL A 82 -8.26 -0.53 3.90
CA VAL A 82 -9.68 -0.85 3.86
C VAL A 82 -10.40 0.20 3.03
N MET A 83 -11.22 -0.24 2.06
CA MET A 83 -12.07 0.69 1.30
C MET A 83 -13.23 1.16 2.16
N GLU A 84 -13.36 2.46 2.28
CA GLU A 84 -14.50 3.14 2.87
C GLU A 84 -15.49 3.62 1.80
N LYS A 85 -16.68 4.01 2.23
CA LYS A 85 -17.70 4.52 1.31
C LYS A 85 -17.25 5.87 0.74
N MET A 86 -17.37 6.01 -0.58
CA MET A 86 -17.25 7.32 -1.23
C MET A 86 -18.36 8.28 -0.78
N ASN A 87 -18.06 9.58 -0.83
CA ASN A 87 -19.11 10.59 -0.70
C ASN A 87 -20.11 10.49 -1.87
N PHE A 88 -21.28 11.13 -1.71
CA PHE A 88 -22.38 11.03 -2.67
C PHE A 88 -21.99 11.47 -4.09
N THR A 89 -21.28 12.57 -4.21
CA THR A 89 -20.86 13.14 -5.51
C THR A 89 -19.90 12.22 -6.25
N ALA A 90 -18.87 11.70 -5.55
CA ALA A 90 -17.91 10.77 -6.15
C ALA A 90 -18.59 9.46 -6.58
N ARG A 91 -19.56 8.97 -5.81
CA ARG A 91 -20.32 7.75 -6.12
C ARG A 91 -21.16 7.92 -7.40
N ILE A 92 -21.87 9.04 -7.55
CA ILE A 92 -22.63 9.33 -8.78
C ILE A 92 -21.67 9.40 -9.97
N GLY A 93 -20.58 10.14 -9.86
CA GLY A 93 -19.58 10.25 -10.92
C GLY A 93 -18.98 8.91 -11.33
N SER A 94 -18.73 8.02 -10.36
CA SER A 94 -18.23 6.65 -10.60
C SER A 94 -19.20 5.84 -11.45
N VAL A 95 -20.49 5.86 -11.13
CA VAL A 95 -21.53 5.14 -11.87
C VAL A 95 -21.71 5.71 -13.29
N ILE A 96 -21.82 7.05 -13.43
CA ILE A 96 -22.05 7.70 -14.74
C ILE A 96 -20.86 7.48 -15.69
N LYS A 97 -19.65 7.46 -15.18
CA LYS A 97 -18.42 7.36 -15.99
C LYS A 97 -17.84 5.94 -16.06
N ASP A 98 -18.49 4.96 -15.42
CA ASP A 98 -18.01 3.58 -15.33
C ASP A 98 -16.54 3.52 -14.88
N LYS A 99 -16.22 4.20 -13.79
CA LYS A 99 -14.85 4.28 -13.23
C LYS A 99 -14.80 3.95 -11.76
N GLU A 100 -13.93 3.04 -11.39
CA GLU A 100 -13.68 2.69 -9.99
C GLU A 100 -12.74 3.70 -9.29
N TYR A 101 -13.22 4.94 -9.12
CA TYR A 101 -12.42 6.01 -8.49
C TYR A 101 -11.82 5.61 -7.15
N SER A 102 -12.53 4.84 -6.33
CA SER A 102 -12.02 4.40 -5.03
C SER A 102 -10.73 3.58 -5.13
N LEU A 103 -10.60 2.72 -6.15
CA LEU A 103 -9.39 1.94 -6.35
C LEU A 103 -8.23 2.82 -6.84
N LEU A 104 -8.51 3.80 -7.69
CA LEU A 104 -7.51 4.78 -8.14
C LEU A 104 -7.02 5.60 -6.94
N ASP A 105 -7.94 6.13 -6.15
CA ASP A 105 -7.65 6.94 -4.97
C ASP A 105 -6.83 6.17 -3.93
N VAL A 106 -7.20 4.91 -3.66
CA VAL A 106 -6.46 4.01 -2.76
C VAL A 106 -5.03 3.77 -3.27
N GLY A 107 -4.85 3.57 -4.59
CA GLY A 107 -3.52 3.40 -5.19
C GLY A 107 -2.63 4.62 -5.00
N ILE A 108 -3.18 5.83 -5.16
CA ILE A 108 -2.46 7.09 -4.94
C ILE A 108 -2.05 7.20 -3.47
N ALA A 109 -2.98 6.99 -2.53
CA ALA A 109 -2.69 7.07 -1.09
C ALA A 109 -1.64 6.03 -0.65
N ALA A 110 -1.72 4.81 -1.19
CA ALA A 110 -0.75 3.75 -0.93
C ALA A 110 0.66 4.12 -1.41
N GLU A 111 0.80 4.74 -2.59
CA GLU A 111 2.12 5.16 -3.08
C GLU A 111 2.68 6.33 -2.26
N HIS A 112 1.86 7.29 -1.80
CA HIS A 112 2.29 8.33 -0.87
C HIS A 112 2.86 7.72 0.41
N PHE A 113 2.18 6.72 0.99
CA PHE A 113 2.69 5.96 2.12
C PHE A 113 4.07 5.33 1.83
N CYS A 114 4.20 4.65 0.69
CA CYS A 114 5.43 3.96 0.31
C CYS A 114 6.60 4.92 0.03
N LEU A 115 6.34 6.05 -0.58
CA LEU A 115 7.35 7.07 -0.84
C LEU A 115 7.84 7.70 0.47
N GLN A 116 6.93 8.00 1.40
CA GLN A 116 7.32 8.51 2.71
C GLN A 116 8.15 7.49 3.48
N ALA A 117 7.76 6.21 3.48
CA ALA A 117 8.56 5.15 4.09
C ALA A 117 9.98 5.11 3.50
N ALA A 118 10.10 5.13 2.16
CA ALA A 118 11.39 5.12 1.46
C ALA A 118 12.25 6.34 1.79
N SER A 119 11.65 7.53 1.97
CA SER A 119 12.38 8.75 2.34
C SER A 119 13.04 8.65 3.72
N MET A 120 12.47 7.83 4.61
CA MET A 120 12.95 7.58 5.97
C MET A 120 13.82 6.32 6.08
N GLY A 121 14.17 5.69 4.96
CA GLY A 121 14.99 4.47 4.95
C GLY A 121 14.22 3.18 5.22
N LEU A 122 12.90 3.22 5.28
CA LEU A 122 12.06 2.04 5.41
C LEU A 122 11.78 1.41 4.04
N GLY A 123 11.59 0.10 4.04
CA GLY A 123 11.17 -0.70 2.90
C GLY A 123 9.68 -1.02 2.96
N THR A 124 9.05 -1.12 1.80
CA THR A 124 7.64 -1.49 1.68
C THR A 124 7.42 -2.51 0.57
N CYS A 125 6.35 -3.30 0.69
CA CYS A 125 5.84 -4.13 -0.39
C CYS A 125 4.32 -4.09 -0.41
N ILE A 126 3.73 -3.62 -1.52
CA ILE A 126 2.29 -3.68 -1.74
C ILE A 126 1.92 -5.09 -2.20
N LEU A 127 0.95 -5.70 -1.54
CA LEU A 127 0.41 -7.01 -1.85
C LEU A 127 -1.05 -6.88 -2.30
N GLY A 128 -1.36 -7.36 -3.51
CA GLY A 128 -2.73 -7.49 -4.03
C GLY A 128 -3.23 -8.94 -3.99
N TRP A 129 -2.34 -9.91 -3.78
CA TRP A 129 -2.68 -11.33 -3.71
C TRP A 129 -2.56 -11.84 -2.28
N PHE A 130 -3.69 -12.08 -1.63
CA PHE A 130 -3.81 -12.59 -0.27
C PHE A 130 -5.23 -13.14 -0.03
N ASN A 131 -5.44 -13.82 1.09
CA ASN A 131 -6.77 -14.28 1.48
C ASN A 131 -7.58 -13.13 2.11
N GLU A 132 -8.25 -12.32 1.26
CA GLU A 132 -9.02 -11.15 1.70
C GLU A 132 -10.12 -11.51 2.71
N LYS A 133 -10.78 -12.67 2.56
CA LYS A 133 -11.83 -13.14 3.48
C LYS A 133 -11.29 -13.36 4.90
N GLU A 134 -10.11 -13.97 5.01
CA GLU A 134 -9.47 -14.21 6.29
C GLU A 134 -8.99 -12.90 6.92
N VAL A 135 -8.40 -11.99 6.12
CA VAL A 135 -8.00 -10.65 6.58
C VAL A 135 -9.22 -9.87 7.09
N ASN A 136 -10.34 -9.88 6.37
CA ASN A 136 -11.61 -9.26 6.80
C ASN A 136 -12.08 -9.78 8.16
N LYS A 137 -12.01 -11.09 8.35
CA LYS A 137 -12.39 -11.74 9.60
C LYS A 137 -11.46 -11.34 10.76
N LEU A 138 -10.15 -11.36 10.53
CA LEU A 138 -9.14 -10.98 11.53
C LEU A 138 -9.28 -9.53 12.00
N LEU A 139 -9.62 -8.63 11.07
CA LEU A 139 -9.75 -7.20 11.34
C LEU A 139 -11.17 -6.76 11.70
N HIS A 140 -12.15 -7.67 11.70
CA HIS A 140 -13.56 -7.38 11.98
C HIS A 140 -14.15 -6.24 11.14
N VAL A 141 -13.71 -6.10 9.88
CA VAL A 141 -14.15 -5.00 9.00
C VAL A 141 -15.47 -5.28 8.24
N GLY A 142 -16.07 -6.43 8.48
CA GLY A 142 -17.34 -6.83 7.86
C GLY A 142 -17.18 -7.10 6.36
N ASN A 143 -18.10 -6.59 5.55
CA ASN A 143 -18.10 -6.80 4.09
C ASN A 143 -17.31 -5.75 3.30
N ARG A 144 -16.44 -4.97 3.96
CA ARG A 144 -15.59 -4.00 3.26
C ARG A 144 -14.52 -4.70 2.46
N ARG A 145 -14.19 -4.14 1.30
CA ARG A 145 -13.06 -4.63 0.50
C ARG A 145 -11.74 -4.14 1.10
N ILE A 146 -10.74 -5.02 1.03
CA ILE A 146 -9.35 -4.70 1.33
C ILE A 146 -8.54 -4.95 0.05
N PRO A 147 -8.40 -3.96 -0.84
CA PRO A 147 -7.76 -4.17 -2.14
C PRO A 147 -6.27 -4.47 -2.03
N LEU A 148 -5.62 -4.03 -0.97
CA LEU A 148 -4.18 -4.25 -0.78
C LEU A 148 -3.75 -4.26 0.69
N LEU A 149 -2.64 -4.97 0.94
CA LEU A 149 -1.84 -4.88 2.15
C LEU A 149 -0.52 -4.20 1.82
N ILE A 150 0.06 -3.47 2.78
CA ILE A 150 1.41 -2.92 2.68
C ILE A 150 2.25 -3.53 3.79
N LEU A 151 3.34 -4.20 3.41
CA LEU A 151 4.37 -4.60 4.36
C LEU A 151 5.29 -3.42 4.62
N LEU A 152 5.72 -3.23 5.86
CA LEU A 152 6.60 -2.13 6.26
C LEU A 152 7.65 -2.64 7.25
N GLY A 153 8.92 -2.25 7.05
CA GLY A 153 10.03 -2.59 7.92
C GLY A 153 11.35 -2.02 7.40
N TYR A 154 12.44 -2.27 8.11
CA TYR A 154 13.78 -1.95 7.59
C TYR A 154 14.16 -3.00 6.55
N PRO A 155 14.58 -2.58 5.32
CA PRO A 155 14.89 -3.54 4.26
C PRO A 155 16.21 -4.24 4.55
N ALA A 156 16.22 -5.58 4.48
CA ALA A 156 17.41 -6.43 4.65
C ALA A 156 18.10 -6.77 3.32
N GLY A 157 17.66 -6.18 2.22
CA GLY A 157 18.18 -6.41 0.87
C GLY A 157 18.73 -5.16 0.22
N GLU A 158 19.52 -5.36 -0.83
CA GLU A 158 20.04 -4.25 -1.64
C GLU A 158 18.96 -3.59 -2.52
N ILE A 159 19.19 -2.34 -2.90
CA ILE A 159 18.38 -1.65 -3.90
C ILE A 159 18.70 -2.27 -5.27
N ARG A 160 17.67 -2.84 -5.90
CA ARG A 160 17.79 -3.50 -7.20
C ARG A 160 17.66 -2.51 -8.34
N PRO A 161 18.39 -2.69 -9.45
CA PRO A 161 18.15 -1.93 -10.67
C PRO A 161 16.68 -2.03 -11.09
N LYS A 162 16.10 -0.90 -11.47
CA LYS A 162 14.70 -0.84 -11.93
C LYS A 162 14.59 -1.30 -13.38
N ALA A 163 13.86 -2.38 -13.62
CA ALA A 163 13.39 -2.70 -14.97
C ALA A 163 12.13 -1.86 -15.25
N ARG A 164 12.17 -1.05 -16.28
CA ARG A 164 11.05 -0.21 -16.74
C ARG A 164 11.00 -0.20 -18.25
N LYS A 165 9.81 0.01 -18.79
CA LYS A 165 9.66 0.35 -20.20
C LYS A 165 10.44 1.63 -20.53
N ARG A 166 10.85 1.77 -21.77
CA ARG A 166 11.43 3.01 -22.27
C ARG A 166 10.38 4.13 -22.23
N LEU A 167 10.82 5.37 -22.22
CA LEU A 167 9.91 6.51 -22.12
C LEU A 167 8.97 6.59 -23.33
N ASP A 168 9.48 6.28 -24.52
CA ASP A 168 8.71 6.25 -25.77
C ASP A 168 7.71 5.10 -25.87
N GLU A 169 7.90 4.03 -25.08
CA GLU A 169 6.94 2.91 -24.98
C GLU A 169 5.76 3.20 -24.03
N MET A 170 5.91 4.17 -23.14
CA MET A 170 4.91 4.49 -22.11
C MET A 170 4.29 5.87 -22.26
N SER A 171 4.79 6.68 -23.19
CA SER A 171 4.29 8.03 -23.43
C SER A 171 4.30 8.38 -24.93
N SER A 172 3.33 9.17 -25.33
CA SER A 172 3.26 9.73 -26.68
C SER A 172 2.75 11.18 -26.63
N TRP A 173 3.01 11.97 -27.68
CA TRP A 173 2.56 13.35 -27.78
C TRP A 173 1.39 13.46 -28.76
N ASN A 174 0.27 14.05 -28.29
CA ASN A 174 -0.92 14.38 -29.06
C ASN A 174 -1.70 13.18 -29.68
N LYS A 175 -1.07 12.04 -29.89
CA LYS A 175 -1.69 10.81 -30.44
C LYS A 175 -1.18 9.61 -29.64
N TYR A 176 -1.98 8.51 -29.66
CA TYR A 176 -1.56 7.24 -29.10
C TYR A 176 -0.45 6.61 -29.96
#